data_e49b006064351c4616f53dc6cd44bbbc
#
_entry.id   e49b006064351c4616f53dc6cd44bbbc
#
_cell.length_a   1.000
_cell.length_b   1.000
_cell.length_c   1.000
_cell.angle_alpha   90.00
_cell.angle_beta   90.00
_cell.angle_gamma   90.00
#
_symmetry.space_group_name_H-M   'P 1'
#
loop_
_entity.id
_entity.type
_entity.pdbx_description
1 polymer ?
#
loop_
_entity_poly.entity_id
_entity_poly.type
_entity_poly.pdbx_seq_one_letter_code
_entity_poly.pdbx_strand_id
1 'polypeptide(L)'
;MLGNKDGLSKGLLAKIEDTVERTKNNTGITFNVAFNYGGRDEIVKAVRQITEDIKQDKINIEDINEELISNKLYTSGMPDPDLMIRTSGEIRTSNFLPWQLVYSEFYFTEKLWPDFTEKDLDEAIDEYNRRTRNFGAN
;
A
#
# COMPACT_ATOMS: atom_id res chain seq x y z
N MET A 1 -7.24 -5.73 -4.10
CA MET A 1 -7.42 -4.31 -4.46
C MET A 1 -7.30 -3.46 -3.22
N LEU A 2 -6.54 -2.37 -3.28
CA LEU A 2 -6.44 -1.37 -2.23
C LEU A 2 -7.23 -0.12 -2.65
N GLY A 3 -7.99 0.50 -1.72
CA GLY A 3 -8.73 1.74 -1.96
C GLY A 3 -10.24 1.62 -1.77
N ASN A 4 -10.94 2.74 -1.98
CA ASN A 4 -12.36 2.84 -1.71
C ASN A 4 -13.19 2.27 -2.87
N LYS A 5 -14.16 1.42 -2.54
CA LYS A 5 -15.10 0.84 -3.51
C LYS A 5 -16.26 1.79 -3.87
N ASP A 6 -16.46 2.85 -3.08
CA ASP A 6 -17.55 3.79 -3.28
C ASP A 6 -17.41 4.52 -4.62
N GLY A 7 -18.50 4.63 -5.37
CA GLY A 7 -18.53 5.25 -6.68
C GLY A 7 -18.03 4.39 -7.84
N LEU A 8 -17.54 3.17 -7.58
CA LEU A 8 -17.19 2.23 -8.65
C LEU A 8 -18.46 1.64 -9.29
N SER A 9 -18.41 1.43 -10.60
CA SER A 9 -19.52 0.79 -11.30
C SER A 9 -19.71 -0.66 -10.85
N LYS A 10 -20.95 -1.14 -10.82
CA LYS A 10 -21.26 -2.54 -10.48
C LYS A 10 -20.51 -3.55 -11.35
N GLY A 11 -20.33 -3.25 -12.63
CA GLY A 11 -19.58 -4.11 -13.55
C GLY A 11 -18.10 -4.21 -13.21
N LEU A 12 -17.48 -3.10 -12.77
CA LEU A 12 -16.08 -3.10 -12.31
C LEU A 12 -15.93 -3.87 -11.00
N LEU A 13 -16.82 -3.65 -10.04
CA LEU A 13 -16.82 -4.39 -8.78
C LEU A 13 -16.93 -5.90 -8.99
N ALA A 14 -17.86 -6.34 -9.84
CA ALA A 14 -18.02 -7.75 -10.17
C ALA A 14 -16.75 -8.37 -10.79
N LYS A 15 -16.06 -7.63 -11.67
CA LYS A 15 -14.78 -8.08 -12.26
C LYS A 15 -13.66 -8.19 -11.21
N ILE A 16 -13.59 -7.23 -10.29
CA ILE A 16 -12.62 -7.25 -9.20
C ILE A 16 -12.86 -8.47 -8.32
N GLU A 17 -14.10 -8.72 -7.92
CA GLU A 17 -14.50 -9.86 -7.08
C GLU A 17 -14.23 -11.19 -7.76
N ASP A 18 -14.59 -11.35 -9.04
CA ASP A 18 -14.26 -12.54 -9.84
C ASP A 18 -12.75 -12.78 -9.90
N THR A 19 -11.96 -11.73 -10.15
CA THR A 19 -10.49 -11.85 -10.21
C THR A 19 -9.90 -12.30 -8.88
N VAL A 20 -10.32 -11.70 -7.78
CA VAL A 20 -9.88 -12.08 -6.43
C VAL A 20 -10.25 -13.53 -6.13
N GLU A 21 -11.50 -13.92 -6.42
CA GLU A 21 -11.97 -15.29 -6.17
C GLU A 21 -11.18 -16.34 -6.97
N ARG A 22 -10.90 -16.06 -8.24
CA ARG A 22 -10.13 -16.97 -9.10
C ARG A 22 -8.66 -17.11 -8.71
N THR A 23 -8.08 -16.10 -8.04
CA THR A 23 -6.67 -16.10 -7.69
C THR A 23 -6.38 -16.34 -6.21
N LYS A 24 -7.39 -16.42 -5.35
CA LYS A 24 -7.22 -16.51 -3.90
C LYS A 24 -6.41 -17.73 -3.41
N ASN A 25 -6.38 -18.80 -4.19
CA ASN A 25 -5.65 -20.03 -3.87
C ASN A 25 -4.29 -20.13 -4.57
N ASN A 26 -3.87 -19.10 -5.32
CA ASN A 26 -2.57 -19.08 -5.94
C ASN A 26 -1.48 -18.86 -4.88
N THR A 27 -0.35 -19.53 -5.03
CA THR A 27 0.75 -19.53 -4.04
C THR A 27 1.98 -18.72 -4.49
N GLY A 28 1.87 -18.03 -5.62
CA GLY A 28 2.93 -17.17 -6.15
C GLY A 28 2.88 -15.75 -5.58
N ILE A 29 3.15 -14.76 -6.42
CA ILE A 29 3.17 -13.34 -6.06
C ILE A 29 1.75 -12.84 -5.78
N THR A 30 1.56 -12.06 -4.73
CA THR A 30 0.34 -11.30 -4.50
C THR A 30 0.40 -9.98 -5.25
N PHE A 31 -0.44 -9.81 -6.27
CA PHE A 31 -0.55 -8.58 -7.04
C PHE A 31 -1.65 -7.68 -6.48
N ASN A 32 -1.29 -6.52 -5.96
CA ASN A 32 -2.21 -5.53 -5.42
C ASN A 32 -2.36 -4.34 -6.36
N VAL A 33 -3.59 -3.95 -6.66
CA VAL A 33 -3.91 -2.75 -7.44
C VAL A 33 -4.54 -1.72 -6.53
N ALA A 34 -3.91 -0.55 -6.42
CA ALA A 34 -4.48 0.61 -5.76
C ALA A 34 -5.40 1.34 -6.75
N PHE A 35 -6.71 1.35 -6.47
CA PHE A 35 -7.71 1.98 -7.32
C PHE A 35 -8.66 2.81 -6.46
N ASN A 36 -8.93 4.06 -6.88
CA ASN A 36 -9.68 5.02 -6.05
C ASN A 36 -9.08 5.12 -4.63
N TYR A 37 -7.74 5.23 -4.57
CA TYR A 37 -6.95 5.18 -3.35
C TYR A 37 -6.41 6.56 -2.99
N GLY A 38 -6.43 6.88 -1.71
CA GLY A 38 -5.76 8.03 -1.15
C GLY A 38 -5.33 7.73 0.29
N GLY A 39 -4.04 7.84 0.61
CA GLY A 39 -3.52 7.44 1.92
C GLY A 39 -4.07 8.26 3.08
N ARG A 40 -4.32 9.56 2.89
CA ARG A 40 -4.97 10.37 3.94
C ARG A 40 -6.41 9.93 4.19
N ASP A 41 -7.15 9.57 3.13
CA ASP A 41 -8.51 9.05 3.26
C ASP A 41 -8.53 7.69 3.96
N GLU A 42 -7.58 6.83 3.62
CA GLU A 42 -7.38 5.53 4.26
C GLU A 42 -7.16 5.67 5.78
N ILE A 43 -6.26 6.59 6.18
CA ILE A 43 -5.98 6.86 7.60
C ILE A 43 -7.24 7.39 8.31
N VAL A 44 -7.95 8.33 7.71
CA VAL A 44 -9.23 8.85 8.28
C VAL A 44 -10.25 7.72 8.44
N LYS A 45 -10.32 6.81 7.47
CA LYS A 45 -11.20 5.65 7.53
C LYS A 45 -10.81 4.70 8.66
N ALA A 46 -9.51 4.43 8.83
CA ALA A 46 -9.00 3.62 9.93
C ALA A 46 -9.37 4.22 11.30
N VAL A 47 -9.18 5.54 11.49
CA VAL A 47 -9.58 6.26 12.71
C VAL A 47 -11.06 6.14 12.97
N ARG A 48 -11.92 6.26 11.95
CA ARG A 48 -13.37 6.08 12.11
C ARG A 48 -13.74 4.66 12.53
N GLN A 49 -13.10 3.65 11.96
CA GLN A 49 -13.32 2.25 12.34
C GLN A 49 -12.90 1.97 13.78
N ILE A 50 -11.73 2.48 14.20
CA ILE A 50 -11.25 2.38 15.59
C ILE A 50 -12.25 3.04 16.54
N THR A 51 -12.72 4.25 16.21
CA THR A 51 -13.72 4.97 17.01
C THR A 51 -15.02 4.18 17.15
N GLU A 52 -15.46 3.53 16.07
CA GLU A 52 -16.67 2.70 16.11
C GLU A 52 -16.46 1.43 16.96
N ASP A 53 -15.29 0.79 16.86
CA ASP A 53 -14.95 -0.37 17.68
C ASP A 53 -14.90 -0.02 19.18
N ILE A 54 -14.39 1.18 19.53
CA ILE A 54 -14.43 1.68 20.93
C ILE A 54 -15.87 1.89 21.40
N LYS A 55 -16.73 2.53 20.60
CA LYS A 55 -18.14 2.73 20.95
C LYS A 55 -18.93 1.43 21.13
N GLN A 56 -18.47 0.36 20.51
CA GLN A 56 -19.06 -0.97 20.60
C GLN A 56 -18.38 -1.85 21.67
N ASP A 57 -17.56 -1.27 22.53
CA ASP A 57 -16.81 -1.95 23.60
C ASP A 57 -15.95 -3.14 23.10
N LYS A 58 -15.50 -3.11 21.84
CA LYS A 58 -14.64 -4.15 21.27
C LYS A 58 -13.18 -3.94 21.63
N ILE A 59 -12.75 -2.70 21.77
CA ILE A 59 -11.40 -2.27 22.16
C ILE A 59 -11.50 -1.08 23.09
N ASN A 60 -10.45 -0.83 23.89
CA ASN A 60 -10.32 0.35 24.72
C ASN A 60 -9.45 1.40 24.03
N ILE A 61 -9.52 2.64 24.50
CA ILE A 61 -8.71 3.74 23.96
C ILE A 61 -7.20 3.49 24.16
N GLU A 62 -6.85 2.81 25.24
CA GLU A 62 -5.47 2.43 25.59
C GLU A 62 -4.88 1.37 24.66
N ASP A 63 -5.71 0.64 23.91
CA ASP A 63 -5.28 -0.35 22.93
C ASP A 63 -4.80 0.29 21.61
N ILE A 64 -5.01 1.63 21.46
CA ILE A 64 -4.60 2.34 20.24
C ILE A 64 -3.08 2.43 20.19
N ASN A 65 -2.50 1.77 19.18
CA ASN A 65 -1.08 1.76 18.87
C ASN A 65 -0.86 1.67 17.35
N GLU A 66 0.38 1.70 16.89
CA GLU A 66 0.73 1.65 15.47
C GLU A 66 0.24 0.37 14.79
N GLU A 67 0.31 -0.76 15.49
CA GLU A 67 -0.15 -2.06 14.99
C GLU A 67 -1.67 -2.06 14.77
N LEU A 68 -2.44 -1.53 15.71
CA LEU A 68 -3.90 -1.43 15.57
C LEU A 68 -4.28 -0.54 14.38
N ILE A 69 -3.58 0.58 14.17
CA ILE A 69 -3.81 1.45 13.01
C ILE A 69 -3.48 0.67 11.72
N SER A 70 -2.30 0.04 11.64
CA SER A 70 -1.87 -0.75 10.48
C SER A 70 -2.88 -1.85 10.13
N ASN A 71 -3.47 -2.49 11.16
CA ASN A 71 -4.50 -3.53 10.98
C ASN A 71 -5.86 -2.98 10.49
N LYS A 72 -6.05 -1.66 10.46
CA LYS A 72 -7.25 -1.02 9.90
C LYS A 72 -7.02 -0.39 8.52
N LEU A 73 -5.79 -0.39 8.03
CA LEU A 73 -5.46 0.09 6.69
C LEU A 73 -5.81 -0.95 5.61
N TYR A 74 -5.87 -0.51 4.35
CA TYR A 74 -6.14 -1.41 3.21
C TYR A 74 -5.07 -2.47 3.01
N THR A 75 -3.87 -2.25 3.56
CA THR A 75 -2.72 -3.18 3.53
C THR A 75 -2.66 -4.13 4.72
N SER A 76 -3.70 -4.18 5.55
CA SER A 76 -3.77 -5.09 6.70
C SER A 76 -3.36 -6.51 6.34
N GLY A 77 -2.46 -7.10 7.13
CA GLY A 77 -1.94 -8.45 6.89
C GLY A 77 -0.85 -8.55 5.81
N MET A 78 -0.43 -7.43 5.23
CA MET A 78 0.71 -7.36 4.30
C MET A 78 1.90 -6.69 4.98
N PRO A 79 3.14 -7.06 4.63
CA PRO A 79 4.32 -6.30 5.05
C PRO A 79 4.32 -4.91 4.40
N ASP A 80 4.95 -3.95 5.06
CA ASP A 80 5.23 -2.66 4.44
C ASP A 80 6.19 -2.83 3.25
N PRO A 81 6.09 -1.96 2.23
CA PRO A 81 6.95 -2.06 1.06
C PRO A 81 8.41 -1.76 1.39
N ASP A 82 9.32 -2.60 0.94
CA ASP A 82 10.76 -2.35 1.03
C ASP A 82 11.25 -1.30 0.02
N LEU A 83 10.68 -1.31 -1.18
CA LEU A 83 11.07 -0.45 -2.30
C LEU A 83 9.84 0.16 -2.97
N MET A 84 9.86 1.48 -3.13
CA MET A 84 8.90 2.21 -3.95
C MET A 84 9.59 2.71 -5.21
N ILE A 85 9.10 2.27 -6.38
CA ILE A 85 9.59 2.74 -7.69
C ILE A 85 8.57 3.72 -8.25
N ARG A 86 9.04 4.90 -8.64
CA ARG A 86 8.22 5.89 -9.32
C ARG A 86 8.85 6.32 -10.64
N THR A 87 8.08 6.18 -11.70
CA THR A 87 8.44 6.56 -13.08
C THR A 87 8.06 8.01 -13.38
N SER A 88 8.35 8.47 -14.60
CA SER A 88 7.95 9.77 -15.17
C SER A 88 8.66 10.99 -14.59
N GLY A 89 9.83 10.83 -13.96
CA GLY A 89 10.61 11.94 -13.39
C GLY A 89 9.97 12.62 -12.18
N GLU A 90 8.90 12.06 -11.64
CA GLU A 90 8.17 12.62 -10.51
C GLU A 90 8.80 12.18 -9.18
N ILE A 91 9.28 13.15 -8.39
CA ILE A 91 9.96 12.91 -7.09
C ILE A 91 9.00 13.29 -5.94
N ARG A 92 7.96 12.50 -5.76
CA ARG A 92 6.95 12.66 -4.69
C ARG A 92 6.10 11.40 -4.57
N THR A 93 5.46 11.18 -3.43
CA THR A 93 4.55 10.04 -3.21
C THR A 93 3.11 10.32 -3.63
N SER A 94 2.72 11.58 -3.76
CA SER A 94 1.36 12.01 -4.13
C SER A 94 0.26 11.32 -3.34
N ASN A 95 0.41 11.25 -2.02
CA ASN A 95 -0.57 10.62 -1.13
C ASN A 95 -0.69 9.09 -1.32
N PHE A 96 0.34 8.45 -1.91
CA PHE A 96 0.40 7.01 -2.05
C PHE A 96 1.10 6.39 -0.86
N LEU A 97 0.43 5.52 -0.12
CA LEU A 97 0.91 4.74 1.02
C LEU A 97 1.71 5.55 2.07
N PRO A 98 1.24 6.72 2.56
CA PRO A 98 2.03 7.58 3.45
C PRO A 98 2.35 6.94 4.80
N TRP A 99 1.56 6.00 5.27
CA TRP A 99 1.82 5.23 6.50
C TRP A 99 2.83 4.13 6.25
N GLN A 100 2.69 3.40 5.18
CA GLN A 100 3.45 2.19 4.89
C GLN A 100 4.85 2.46 4.32
N LEU A 101 5.07 3.64 3.70
CA LEU A 101 6.35 3.98 3.05
C LEU A 101 7.38 4.63 3.99
N VAL A 102 7.12 4.70 5.29
CA VAL A 102 7.98 5.41 6.26
C VAL A 102 9.43 4.91 6.26
N TYR A 103 9.62 3.61 6.09
CA TYR A 103 10.95 2.98 6.04
C TYR A 103 11.31 2.41 4.67
N SER A 104 10.50 2.68 3.65
CA SER A 104 10.78 2.22 2.28
C SER A 104 11.93 2.99 1.65
N GLU A 105 12.70 2.30 0.84
CA GLU A 105 13.62 2.93 -0.09
C GLU A 105 12.88 3.46 -1.32
N PHE A 106 13.33 4.58 -1.88
CA PHE A 106 12.72 5.19 -3.06
C PHE A 106 13.67 5.12 -4.25
N TYR A 107 13.14 4.67 -5.38
CA TYR A 107 13.79 4.70 -6.67
C TYR A 107 12.97 5.55 -7.64
N PHE A 108 13.53 6.61 -8.16
CA PHE A 108 12.90 7.52 -9.11
C PHE A 108 13.56 7.40 -10.48
N THR A 109 12.78 7.32 -11.55
CA THR A 109 13.29 7.27 -12.91
C THR A 109 12.48 8.20 -13.83
N GLU A 110 13.16 8.81 -14.81
CA GLU A 110 12.52 9.65 -15.83
C GLU A 110 11.74 8.85 -16.88
N LYS A 111 11.98 7.53 -16.96
CA LYS A 111 11.26 6.66 -17.90
C LYS A 111 9.76 6.71 -17.62
N LEU A 112 8.98 6.70 -18.70
CA LEU A 112 7.54 6.54 -18.61
C LEU A 112 7.18 5.08 -18.33
N TRP A 113 6.04 4.85 -17.68
CA TRP A 113 5.62 3.48 -17.36
C TRP A 113 5.58 2.51 -18.54
N PRO A 114 5.11 2.90 -19.76
CA PRO A 114 5.15 2.01 -20.92
C PRO A 114 6.55 1.61 -21.39
N ASP A 115 7.56 2.42 -21.06
CA ASP A 115 8.96 2.21 -21.44
C ASP A 115 9.79 1.54 -20.34
N PHE A 116 9.18 1.30 -19.16
CA PHE A 116 9.83 0.64 -18.03
C PHE A 116 9.87 -0.86 -18.26
N THR A 117 11.07 -1.40 -18.37
CA THR A 117 11.34 -2.81 -18.76
C THR A 117 11.79 -3.64 -17.55
N GLU A 118 11.90 -4.96 -17.75
CA GLU A 118 12.49 -5.88 -16.78
C GLU A 118 13.91 -5.44 -16.37
N LYS A 119 14.71 -4.98 -17.33
CA LYS A 119 16.07 -4.48 -17.05
C LYS A 119 16.04 -3.27 -16.10
N ASP A 120 15.06 -2.38 -16.24
CA ASP A 120 14.91 -1.21 -15.35
C ASP A 120 14.49 -1.63 -13.93
N LEU A 121 13.71 -2.69 -13.82
CA LEU A 121 13.37 -3.28 -12.54
C LEU A 121 14.60 -3.90 -11.88
N ASP A 122 15.42 -4.64 -12.63
CA ASP A 122 16.66 -5.21 -12.12
C ASP A 122 17.63 -4.11 -11.65
N GLU A 123 17.78 -3.02 -12.41
CA GLU A 123 18.57 -1.85 -12.00
C GLU A 123 18.07 -1.23 -10.69
N ALA A 124 16.76 -1.10 -10.52
CA ALA A 124 16.16 -0.57 -9.28
C ALA A 124 16.41 -1.51 -8.08
N ILE A 125 16.31 -2.82 -8.28
CA ILE A 125 16.59 -3.82 -7.25
C ILE A 125 18.08 -3.84 -6.90
N ASP A 126 18.96 -3.75 -7.88
CA ASP A 126 20.41 -3.69 -7.66
C ASP A 126 20.81 -2.43 -6.88
N GLU A 127 20.18 -1.28 -7.18
CA GLU A 127 20.41 -0.07 -6.41
C GLU A 127 19.92 -0.21 -4.97
N TYR A 128 18.73 -0.75 -4.77
CA TYR A 128 18.17 -1.06 -3.46
C TYR A 128 19.13 -1.95 -2.63
N ASN A 129 19.67 -3.00 -3.23
CA ASN A 129 20.58 -3.94 -2.57
C ASN A 129 21.92 -3.32 -2.20
N ARG A 130 22.36 -2.28 -2.91
CA ARG A 130 23.63 -1.56 -2.62
C ARG A 130 23.50 -0.53 -1.49
N ARG A 131 22.29 -0.13 -1.14
CA ARG A 131 22.08 0.89 -0.10
C ARG A 131 22.30 0.32 1.30
N THR A 132 23.00 1.09 2.13
CA THR A 132 23.10 0.81 3.56
C THR A 132 21.85 1.37 4.25
N ARG A 133 21.09 0.51 4.90
CA ARG A 133 19.84 0.87 5.57
C ARG A 133 20.08 1.10 7.06
N ASN A 134 19.85 2.32 7.51
CA ASN A 134 19.90 2.70 8.92
C ASN A 134 18.47 2.98 9.39
N PHE A 135 17.94 2.14 10.26
CA PHE A 135 16.56 2.26 10.78
C PHE A 135 16.44 3.25 11.96
N GLY A 136 17.35 4.21 12.09
CA GLY A 136 17.27 5.27 13.11
C GLY A 136 17.49 4.82 14.55
N ALA A 137 17.83 3.56 14.81
CA ALA A 137 18.24 3.10 16.12
C ALA A 137 19.75 3.32 16.29
N ASN A 138 20.13 4.28 17.13
CA ASN A 138 21.47 4.41 17.69
C ASN A 138 21.60 3.47 18.90
#